data_a7e406a71edf4664a5b2f4294ad45894
#
_entry.id   a7e406a71edf4664a5b2f4294ad45894
#
_cell.length_a   1.000
_cell.length_b   1.000
_cell.length_c   1.000
_cell.angle_alpha   90.00
_cell.angle_beta   90.00
_cell.angle_gamma   90.00
#
_symmetry.space_group_name_H-M   'P 1'
#
loop_
_entity.id
_entity.type
_entity.pdbx_description
1 polymer ?
#
loop_
_entity_poly.entity_id
_entity_poly.type
_entity_poly.pdbx_seq_one_letter_code
_entity_poly.pdbx_strand_id
1 'polypeptide(L)'
;MVGPPGWVVAEPGAGTPSPGRVAPDSAGDPARKAAISRGLTWITGMASADGGWAAFDADNTSRMVAKLPFCDFGAVTDPPSADVTAHVVEALAAAGQAGSLAARRGVVWLLKAQEADGSWFGRWGANYVYGTGAVVPALIAAGVLPGKPAIRRAVAWLEQHQNPDGGWGEDMRSYDDPAEWSGRGESTASQTAWALLALHAAEEREGAAERGLAWLAETQLENGTWDEPWYTGTGFPGDFYINYHLYRLIFPVTALARYAR
;
A
#
# COMPACT_ATOMS: atom_id res chain seq x y z
N MET A 1 -42.12 8.69 -9.70
CA MET A 1 -40.74 8.57 -9.23
C MET A 1 -39.87 8.32 -10.45
N VAL A 2 -39.12 9.30 -10.88
CA VAL A 2 -38.26 9.25 -12.08
C VAL A 2 -36.85 8.88 -11.60
N GLY A 3 -36.33 7.71 -12.03
CA GLY A 3 -34.98 7.27 -11.73
C GLY A 3 -33.94 8.11 -12.49
N PRO A 4 -32.67 8.17 -12.00
CA PRO A 4 -31.62 8.92 -12.65
C PRO A 4 -31.22 8.30 -14.00
N PRO A 5 -30.64 9.10 -14.94
CA PRO A 5 -30.38 8.69 -16.32
C PRO A 5 -29.38 7.54 -16.38
N GLY A 6 -29.74 6.54 -17.18
CA GLY A 6 -29.07 5.26 -17.31
C GLY A 6 -27.64 5.36 -17.85
N TRP A 7 -26.75 4.72 -17.16
CA TRP A 7 -25.48 4.27 -17.70
C TRP A 7 -25.78 3.13 -18.69
N VAL A 8 -25.50 3.36 -19.95
CA VAL A 8 -25.56 2.32 -20.97
C VAL A 8 -24.37 1.38 -20.72
N VAL A 9 -24.65 0.21 -20.14
CA VAL A 9 -23.71 -0.91 -20.16
C VAL A 9 -23.70 -1.43 -21.58
N ALA A 10 -22.62 -1.24 -22.30
CA ALA A 10 -22.45 -1.84 -23.62
C ALA A 10 -22.47 -3.37 -23.49
N GLU A 11 -23.40 -4.01 -24.21
CA GLU A 11 -23.42 -5.46 -24.39
C GLU A 11 -22.08 -5.94 -24.96
N PRO A 12 -21.55 -7.10 -24.55
CA PRO A 12 -20.31 -7.63 -25.11
C PRO A 12 -20.61 -8.15 -26.54
N GLY A 13 -20.54 -7.25 -27.50
CA GLY A 13 -20.60 -7.54 -28.93
C GLY A 13 -19.22 -7.94 -29.44
N ALA A 14 -19.19 -9.01 -30.23
CA ALA A 14 -18.06 -9.64 -30.88
C ALA A 14 -16.90 -8.70 -31.25
N GLY A 15 -15.69 -9.04 -30.80
CA GLY A 15 -14.44 -8.42 -31.25
C GLY A 15 -13.75 -7.53 -30.22
N THR A 16 -13.57 -8.00 -28.97
CA THR A 16 -12.52 -7.43 -28.11
C THR A 16 -11.16 -7.73 -28.74
N PRO A 17 -10.37 -6.71 -29.11
CA PRO A 17 -8.97 -6.96 -29.46
C PRO A 17 -8.33 -7.61 -28.23
N SER A 18 -7.71 -8.77 -28.45
CA SER A 18 -6.82 -9.37 -27.44
C SER A 18 -5.95 -8.28 -26.84
N PRO A 19 -5.78 -8.21 -25.50
CA PRO A 19 -4.85 -7.26 -24.92
C PRO A 19 -3.51 -7.47 -25.62
N GLY A 20 -3.09 -6.47 -26.39
CA GLY A 20 -1.88 -6.55 -27.17
C GLY A 20 -0.76 -6.94 -26.23
N ARG A 21 -0.01 -7.99 -26.55
CA ARG A 21 1.26 -8.30 -25.90
C ARG A 21 2.03 -7.00 -25.81
N VAL A 22 2.19 -6.47 -24.60
CA VAL A 22 3.16 -5.41 -24.36
C VAL A 22 4.51 -6.01 -24.75
N ALA A 23 5.03 -5.58 -25.87
CA ALA A 23 6.30 -6.10 -26.39
C ALA A 23 7.39 -5.90 -25.32
N PRO A 24 8.24 -6.90 -25.03
CA PRO A 24 9.27 -6.81 -23.99
C PRO A 24 10.34 -5.73 -24.28
N ASP A 25 10.34 -5.12 -25.45
CA ASP A 25 11.38 -4.17 -25.91
C ASP A 25 11.12 -2.68 -25.65
N SER A 26 10.11 -2.31 -24.86
CA SER A 26 9.86 -0.89 -24.54
C SER A 26 10.85 -0.26 -23.53
N ALA A 27 11.80 -1.02 -22.97
CA ALA A 27 12.79 -0.49 -22.03
C ALA A 27 13.72 0.59 -22.64
N GLY A 28 13.84 0.62 -23.97
CA GLY A 28 14.64 1.58 -24.72
C GLY A 28 13.90 2.80 -25.26
N ASP A 29 12.56 2.83 -25.20
CA ASP A 29 11.75 3.91 -25.79
C ASP A 29 12.08 5.30 -25.18
N PRO A 30 12.59 6.26 -25.99
CA PRO A 30 12.92 7.60 -25.52
C PRO A 30 11.72 8.34 -24.93
N ALA A 31 10.51 8.15 -25.46
CA ALA A 31 9.30 8.80 -24.97
C ALA A 31 8.94 8.29 -23.56
N ARG A 32 9.06 6.98 -23.31
CA ARG A 32 8.87 6.37 -21.99
C ARG A 32 9.90 6.87 -20.98
N LYS A 33 11.19 6.91 -21.37
CA LYS A 33 12.27 7.44 -20.51
C LYS A 33 12.01 8.89 -20.13
N ALA A 34 11.63 9.72 -21.10
CA ALA A 34 11.29 11.11 -20.86
C ALA A 34 10.08 11.27 -19.94
N ALA A 35 9.05 10.44 -20.09
CA ALA A 35 7.87 10.45 -19.20
C ALA A 35 8.24 10.08 -17.77
N ILE A 36 9.01 9.00 -17.58
CA ILE A 36 9.52 8.59 -16.26
C ILE A 36 10.35 9.71 -15.64
N SER A 37 11.29 10.31 -16.38
CA SER A 37 12.13 11.40 -15.89
C SER A 37 11.30 12.60 -15.40
N ARG A 38 10.27 13.01 -16.16
CA ARG A 38 9.35 14.08 -15.73
C ARG A 38 8.59 13.71 -14.47
N GLY A 39 8.08 12.48 -14.39
CA GLY A 39 7.39 11.97 -13.21
C GLY A 39 8.28 11.99 -11.96
N LEU A 40 9.51 11.51 -12.09
CA LEU A 40 10.49 11.52 -10.98
C LEU A 40 10.85 12.95 -10.55
N THR A 41 10.99 13.88 -11.49
CA THR A 41 11.22 15.29 -11.19
C THR A 41 10.05 15.87 -10.39
N TRP A 42 8.83 15.60 -10.82
CA TRP A 42 7.62 16.05 -10.13
C TRP A 42 7.51 15.47 -8.73
N ILE A 43 7.64 14.13 -8.59
CA ILE A 43 7.59 13.45 -7.28
C ILE A 43 8.66 14.02 -6.32
N THR A 44 9.88 14.24 -6.82
CA THR A 44 10.97 14.81 -6.00
C THR A 44 10.62 16.24 -5.55
N GLY A 45 9.98 17.04 -6.41
CA GLY A 45 9.51 18.39 -6.09
C GLY A 45 8.37 18.44 -5.07
N MET A 46 7.62 17.33 -4.91
CA MET A 46 6.54 17.18 -3.92
C MET A 46 7.02 16.72 -2.53
N ALA A 47 8.34 16.56 -2.34
CA ALA A 47 8.87 16.18 -1.04
C ALA A 47 8.65 17.31 -0.01
N SER A 48 8.07 16.97 1.13
CA SER A 48 7.94 17.90 2.24
C SER A 48 9.29 18.20 2.91
N ALA A 49 9.36 19.34 3.61
CA ALA A 49 10.58 19.82 4.25
C ALA A 49 11.13 18.84 5.31
N ASP A 50 10.28 18.01 5.90
CA ASP A 50 10.69 16.97 6.85
C ASP A 50 11.24 15.68 6.16
N GLY A 51 11.06 15.55 4.85
CA GLY A 51 11.55 14.42 4.04
C GLY A 51 10.53 13.35 3.73
N GLY A 52 9.28 13.49 4.17
CA GLY A 52 8.15 12.63 3.80
C GLY A 52 7.39 13.15 2.59
N TRP A 53 6.39 12.40 2.15
CA TRP A 53 5.45 12.78 1.09
C TRP A 53 4.01 12.65 1.58
N ALA A 54 3.22 13.62 1.20
CA ALA A 54 1.78 13.65 1.32
C ALA A 54 1.11 13.32 -0.02
N ALA A 55 -0.21 13.18 -0.04
CA ALA A 55 -0.93 12.75 -1.24
C ALA A 55 -1.16 13.87 -2.25
N PHE A 56 -1.39 15.11 -1.77
CA PHE A 56 -1.81 16.24 -2.61
C PHE A 56 -0.87 17.43 -2.54
N ASP A 57 -0.38 17.78 -1.33
CA ASP A 57 0.36 19.00 -1.08
C ASP A 57 1.67 18.74 -0.34
N ALA A 58 2.72 19.49 -0.70
CA ALA A 58 3.93 19.55 0.10
C ALA A 58 3.76 20.57 1.25
N ASP A 59 4.23 20.18 2.46
CA ASP A 59 4.26 21.05 3.64
C ASP A 59 2.90 21.60 4.14
N ASN A 60 1.78 20.99 3.71
CA ASN A 60 0.45 21.33 4.22
C ASN A 60 0.19 20.63 5.57
N THR A 61 0.87 21.09 6.64
CA THR A 61 0.93 20.40 7.94
C THR A 61 0.48 21.26 9.12
N SER A 62 -0.23 22.38 8.88
CA SER A 62 -0.64 23.31 9.93
C SER A 62 -1.60 22.68 10.94
N ARG A 63 -1.12 22.38 12.14
CA ARG A 63 -1.93 21.86 13.25
C ARG A 63 -3.06 22.80 13.69
N MET A 64 -2.91 24.10 13.45
CA MET A 64 -3.94 25.09 13.80
C MET A 64 -5.07 25.02 12.78
N VAL A 65 -4.74 24.92 11.51
CA VAL A 65 -5.73 24.79 10.41
C VAL A 65 -6.48 23.46 10.52
N ALA A 66 -5.82 22.37 10.86
CA ALA A 66 -6.43 21.06 11.06
C ALA A 66 -7.52 21.01 12.18
N LYS A 67 -7.57 22.04 13.05
CA LYS A 67 -8.58 22.13 14.13
C LYS A 67 -9.82 22.96 13.76
N LEU A 68 -9.88 23.45 12.52
CA LEU A 68 -11.01 24.26 12.09
C LEU A 68 -12.24 23.37 11.87
N PRO A 69 -13.42 23.72 12.46
CA PRO A 69 -14.58 22.83 12.50
C PRO A 69 -15.46 22.88 11.25
N PHE A 70 -15.05 23.56 10.19
CA PHE A 70 -15.86 23.82 8.98
C PHE A 70 -15.27 23.23 7.70
N CYS A 71 -14.42 22.24 7.81
CA CYS A 71 -13.82 21.58 6.65
C CYS A 71 -14.45 20.21 6.45
N ASP A 72 -14.57 19.80 5.20
CA ASP A 72 -15.07 18.47 4.85
C ASP A 72 -14.22 17.40 5.57
N PHE A 73 -14.87 16.57 6.37
CA PHE A 73 -14.25 15.50 7.15
C PHE A 73 -13.07 15.95 8.04
N GLY A 74 -12.99 17.24 8.41
CA GLY A 74 -11.88 17.77 9.20
C GLY A 74 -10.51 17.76 8.52
N ALA A 75 -10.41 17.38 7.25
CA ALA A 75 -9.16 17.15 6.54
C ALA A 75 -8.74 18.33 5.65
N VAL A 76 -8.38 19.45 6.25
CA VAL A 76 -7.82 20.63 5.56
C VAL A 76 -6.33 20.51 5.29
N THR A 77 -5.67 19.66 6.07
CA THR A 77 -4.23 19.45 5.95
C THR A 77 -3.92 18.11 5.31
N ASP A 78 -2.80 18.04 4.64
CA ASP A 78 -2.29 16.83 3.99
C ASP A 78 -0.87 16.55 4.51
N PRO A 79 -0.73 16.03 5.74
CA PRO A 79 0.57 15.70 6.28
C PRO A 79 1.18 14.50 5.58
N PRO A 80 2.52 14.41 5.49
CA PRO A 80 3.20 13.22 5.01
C PRO A 80 2.72 11.96 5.72
N SER A 81 2.55 10.88 4.97
CA SER A 81 2.13 9.58 5.50
C SER A 81 3.10 8.47 5.11
N ALA A 82 3.12 7.39 5.90
CA ALA A 82 4.10 6.32 5.71
C ALA A 82 3.87 5.56 4.40
N ASP A 83 2.63 5.31 4.04
CA ASP A 83 2.25 4.64 2.80
C ASP A 83 2.64 5.44 1.55
N VAL A 84 2.29 6.73 1.47
CA VAL A 84 2.68 7.58 0.33
C VAL A 84 4.19 7.74 0.24
N THR A 85 4.85 8.01 1.37
CA THR A 85 6.32 8.12 1.43
C THR A 85 6.99 6.82 0.99
N ALA A 86 6.47 5.66 1.41
CA ALA A 86 6.98 4.35 1.02
C ALA A 86 6.88 4.13 -0.49
N HIS A 87 5.73 4.38 -1.10
CA HIS A 87 5.55 4.22 -2.54
C HIS A 87 6.48 5.13 -3.36
N VAL A 88 6.72 6.36 -2.88
CA VAL A 88 7.70 7.25 -3.53
C VAL A 88 9.13 6.74 -3.39
N VAL A 89 9.52 6.29 -2.21
CA VAL A 89 10.87 5.72 -1.97
C VAL A 89 11.08 4.48 -2.83
N GLU A 90 10.10 3.58 -2.92
CA GLU A 90 10.14 2.39 -3.76
C GLU A 90 10.24 2.76 -5.26
N ALA A 91 9.45 3.73 -5.71
CA ALA A 91 9.51 4.21 -7.11
C ALA A 91 10.87 4.83 -7.45
N LEU A 92 11.46 5.63 -6.55
CA LEU A 92 12.80 6.18 -6.72
C LEU A 92 13.86 5.06 -6.78
N ALA A 93 13.75 4.05 -5.90
CA ALA A 93 14.65 2.90 -5.89
C ALA A 93 14.54 2.09 -7.19
N ALA A 94 13.32 1.80 -7.66
CA ALA A 94 13.07 1.11 -8.93
C ALA A 94 13.60 1.87 -10.14
N ALA A 95 13.68 3.21 -10.06
CA ALA A 95 14.28 4.08 -11.07
C ALA A 95 15.82 4.21 -10.94
N GLY A 96 16.47 3.45 -10.06
CA GLY A 96 17.92 3.51 -9.83
C GLY A 96 18.37 4.73 -9.01
N GLN A 97 17.44 5.42 -8.33
CA GLN A 97 17.69 6.62 -7.54
C GLN A 97 17.66 6.40 -6.02
N ALA A 98 17.81 5.16 -5.54
CA ALA A 98 17.86 4.81 -4.11
C ALA A 98 18.90 5.65 -3.32
N GLY A 99 20.01 6.01 -3.95
CA GLY A 99 21.06 6.86 -3.38
C GLY A 99 20.82 8.37 -3.46
N SER A 100 19.70 8.84 -4.04
CA SER A 100 19.38 10.26 -4.14
C SER A 100 19.14 10.88 -2.75
N LEU A 101 19.30 12.20 -2.64
CA LEU A 101 19.01 12.90 -1.38
C LEU A 101 17.55 12.73 -0.96
N ALA A 102 16.61 12.79 -1.93
CA ALA A 102 15.20 12.62 -1.70
C ALA A 102 14.90 11.23 -1.11
N ALA A 103 15.36 10.14 -1.77
CA ALA A 103 15.15 8.78 -1.29
C ALA A 103 15.75 8.57 0.11
N ARG A 104 16.97 9.05 0.36
CA ARG A 104 17.61 8.94 1.70
C ARG A 104 16.84 9.67 2.79
N ARG A 105 16.30 10.85 2.50
CA ARG A 105 15.46 11.59 3.46
C ARG A 105 14.15 10.86 3.73
N GLY A 106 13.52 10.29 2.68
CA GLY A 106 12.34 9.45 2.82
C GLY A 106 12.59 8.22 3.69
N VAL A 107 13.72 7.52 3.47
CA VAL A 107 14.12 6.39 4.34
C VAL A 107 14.26 6.82 5.80
N VAL A 108 14.93 7.94 6.08
CA VAL A 108 15.07 8.47 7.44
C VAL A 108 13.71 8.82 8.03
N TRP A 109 12.82 9.42 7.24
CA TRP A 109 11.47 9.76 7.65
C TRP A 109 10.67 8.50 8.01
N LEU A 110 10.67 7.47 7.14
CA LEU A 110 10.00 6.18 7.38
C LEU A 110 10.50 5.48 8.65
N LEU A 111 11.82 5.46 8.86
CA LEU A 111 12.38 4.85 10.06
C LEU A 111 11.98 5.58 11.36
N LYS A 112 11.75 6.90 11.29
CA LYS A 112 11.25 7.69 12.43
C LYS A 112 9.75 7.54 12.65
N ALA A 113 9.00 7.25 11.59
CA ALA A 113 7.56 7.08 11.62
C ALA A 113 7.12 5.68 12.09
N GLN A 114 8.07 4.77 12.35
CA GLN A 114 7.74 3.44 12.87
C GLN A 114 7.11 3.54 14.25
N GLU A 115 5.98 2.87 14.44
CA GLU A 115 5.30 2.80 15.73
C GLU A 115 6.12 1.98 16.74
N ALA A 116 5.80 2.14 18.03
CA ALA A 116 6.54 1.47 19.10
C ALA A 116 6.46 -0.05 19.01
N ASP A 117 5.35 -0.59 18.49
CA ASP A 117 5.11 -2.02 18.29
C ASP A 117 5.83 -2.59 17.06
N GLY A 118 6.34 -1.73 16.18
CA GLY A 118 7.06 -2.12 14.96
C GLY A 118 6.28 -1.97 13.66
N SER A 119 5.01 -1.61 13.72
CA SER A 119 4.16 -1.34 12.55
C SER A 119 4.35 0.07 12.00
N TRP A 120 3.63 0.39 10.92
CA TRP A 120 3.45 1.73 10.39
C TRP A 120 1.99 2.02 10.10
N PHE A 121 1.55 3.21 10.47
CA PHE A 121 0.22 3.71 10.13
C PHE A 121 0.09 3.90 8.62
N GLY A 122 -1.01 3.38 8.05
CA GLY A 122 -1.40 3.57 6.65
C GLY A 122 -2.57 4.52 6.54
N ARG A 123 -2.38 5.64 5.81
CA ARG A 123 -3.45 6.63 5.67
C ARG A 123 -4.53 6.21 4.67
N TRP A 124 -4.13 5.61 3.55
CA TRP A 124 -5.02 5.38 2.40
C TRP A 124 -5.52 3.95 2.25
N GLY A 125 -4.90 3.03 2.94
CA GLY A 125 -5.32 1.63 3.06
C GLY A 125 -5.45 1.23 4.51
N ALA A 126 -6.25 0.22 4.80
CA ALA A 126 -6.52 -0.26 6.14
C ALA A 126 -5.41 -1.16 6.65
N ASN A 127 -4.91 -0.77 7.67
CA ASN A 127 -4.37 0.44 8.24
C ASN A 127 -2.89 0.18 8.54
N TYR A 128 -2.58 -0.48 9.69
CA TYR A 128 -1.20 -0.86 10.05
C TYR A 128 -0.69 -2.05 9.22
N VAL A 129 -1.56 -2.99 8.82
CA VAL A 129 -1.20 -4.07 7.89
C VAL A 129 -0.79 -3.47 6.53
N TYR A 130 -1.57 -2.51 6.02
CA TYR A 130 -1.24 -1.82 4.77
C TYR A 130 0.03 -0.98 4.89
N GLY A 131 0.12 -0.12 5.91
CA GLY A 131 1.28 0.76 6.12
C GLY A 131 2.57 -0.04 6.25
N THR A 132 2.55 -1.13 7.04
CA THR A 132 3.70 -2.03 7.20
C THR A 132 4.00 -2.77 5.88
N GLY A 133 2.94 -3.22 5.18
CA GLY A 133 3.01 -3.86 3.87
C GLY A 133 3.64 -2.98 2.79
N ALA A 134 3.47 -1.67 2.85
CA ALA A 134 4.07 -0.70 1.94
C ALA A 134 5.50 -0.33 2.34
N VAL A 135 5.75 -0.10 3.64
CA VAL A 135 7.03 0.44 4.12
C VAL A 135 8.17 -0.57 4.06
N VAL A 136 7.93 -1.83 4.44
CA VAL A 136 9.00 -2.84 4.45
C VAL A 136 9.61 -3.05 3.06
N PRO A 137 8.82 -3.29 1.98
CA PRO A 137 9.39 -3.40 0.63
C PRO A 137 10.13 -2.15 0.17
N ALA A 138 9.60 -0.96 0.49
CA ALA A 138 10.23 0.31 0.13
C ALA A 138 11.61 0.50 0.79
N LEU A 139 11.72 0.19 2.09
CA LEU A 139 12.97 0.28 2.82
C LEU A 139 14.01 -0.71 2.26
N ILE A 140 13.60 -1.95 1.99
CA ILE A 140 14.48 -2.97 1.38
C ILE A 140 14.93 -2.54 -0.01
N ALA A 141 14.01 -2.06 -0.86
CA ALA A 141 14.34 -1.56 -2.20
C ALA A 141 15.32 -0.38 -2.15
N ALA A 142 15.26 0.44 -1.10
CA ALA A 142 16.19 1.54 -0.86
C ALA A 142 17.52 1.11 -0.21
N GLY A 143 17.75 -0.19 0.02
CA GLY A 143 19.00 -0.75 0.53
C GLY A 143 19.09 -0.93 2.05
N VAL A 144 17.96 -0.83 2.77
CA VAL A 144 17.92 -1.22 4.18
C VAL A 144 17.96 -2.75 4.26
N LEU A 145 18.89 -3.29 5.04
CA LEU A 145 19.07 -4.73 5.12
C LEU A 145 17.94 -5.41 5.92
N PRO A 146 17.52 -6.65 5.55
CA PRO A 146 16.48 -7.42 6.25
C PRO A 146 16.74 -7.60 7.76
N GLY A 147 18.00 -7.73 8.16
CA GLY A 147 18.40 -7.88 9.55
C GLY A 147 18.37 -6.60 10.40
N LYS A 148 18.01 -5.45 9.84
CA LYS A 148 17.92 -4.20 10.63
C LYS A 148 16.78 -4.27 11.65
N PRO A 149 16.96 -3.70 12.86
CA PRO A 149 15.96 -3.77 13.92
C PRO A 149 14.56 -3.30 13.50
N ALA A 150 14.46 -2.27 12.67
CA ALA A 150 13.17 -1.78 12.17
C ALA A 150 12.44 -2.84 11.34
N ILE A 151 13.14 -3.52 10.43
CA ILE A 151 12.58 -4.59 9.60
C ILE A 151 12.19 -5.79 10.49
N ARG A 152 13.08 -6.20 11.41
CA ARG A 152 12.80 -7.33 12.30
C ARG A 152 11.59 -7.10 13.22
N ARG A 153 11.40 -5.87 13.72
CA ARG A 153 10.20 -5.55 14.51
C ARG A 153 8.92 -5.61 13.65
N ALA A 154 8.98 -5.15 12.40
CA ALA A 154 7.85 -5.24 11.49
C ALA A 154 7.46 -6.68 11.15
N VAL A 155 8.45 -7.53 10.87
CA VAL A 155 8.23 -8.98 10.68
C VAL A 155 7.57 -9.59 11.89
N ALA A 156 8.13 -9.37 13.09
CA ALA A 156 7.56 -9.89 14.32
C ALA A 156 6.13 -9.39 14.59
N TRP A 157 5.84 -8.12 14.24
CA TRP A 157 4.49 -7.58 14.35
C TRP A 157 3.53 -8.29 13.39
N LEU A 158 3.90 -8.50 12.12
CA LEU A 158 3.09 -9.24 11.16
C LEU A 158 2.83 -10.68 11.60
N GLU A 159 3.86 -11.37 12.09
CA GLU A 159 3.73 -12.74 12.60
C GLU A 159 2.76 -12.84 13.79
N GLN A 160 2.80 -11.84 14.70
CA GLN A 160 1.91 -11.77 15.87
C GLN A 160 0.46 -11.45 15.52
N HIS A 161 0.22 -10.80 14.40
CA HIS A 161 -1.12 -10.39 13.95
C HIS A 161 -1.68 -11.27 12.83
N GLN A 162 -1.01 -12.38 12.52
CA GLN A 162 -1.57 -13.38 11.63
C GLN A 162 -2.76 -14.07 12.28
N ASN A 163 -3.89 -14.13 11.58
CA ASN A 163 -5.08 -14.81 12.06
C ASN A 163 -4.88 -16.34 12.14
N PRO A 164 -5.66 -17.05 12.97
CA PRO A 164 -5.57 -18.52 13.08
C PRO A 164 -5.83 -19.27 11.76
N ASP A 165 -6.55 -18.65 10.82
CA ASP A 165 -6.79 -19.19 9.48
C ASP A 165 -5.60 -19.04 8.54
N GLY A 166 -4.56 -18.32 8.94
CA GLY A 166 -3.34 -18.07 8.16
C GLY A 166 -3.35 -16.78 7.35
N GLY A 167 -4.48 -16.07 7.25
CA GLY A 167 -4.57 -14.78 6.59
C GLY A 167 -4.26 -13.59 7.52
N TRP A 168 -4.39 -12.39 6.98
CA TRP A 168 -4.35 -11.13 7.72
C TRP A 168 -5.58 -10.29 7.40
N GLY A 169 -6.05 -9.58 8.41
CA GLY A 169 -7.14 -8.63 8.29
C GLY A 169 -7.07 -7.57 9.36
N GLU A 170 -7.57 -6.39 9.03
CA GLU A 170 -7.64 -5.27 9.94
C GLU A 170 -8.93 -4.50 9.73
N ASP A 171 -9.68 -4.30 10.82
CA ASP A 171 -10.94 -3.57 10.83
C ASP A 171 -10.69 -2.06 10.80
N MET A 172 -11.60 -1.30 10.20
CA MET A 172 -11.53 0.15 10.11
C MET A 172 -11.55 0.84 11.48
N ARG A 173 -12.02 0.15 12.53
CA ARG A 173 -11.93 0.63 13.91
C ARG A 173 -10.50 0.90 14.39
N SER A 174 -9.50 0.35 13.71
CA SER A 174 -8.09 0.65 13.99
C SER A 174 -7.72 2.12 13.75
N TYR A 175 -8.52 2.88 12.99
CA TYR A 175 -8.35 4.32 12.86
C TYR A 175 -8.80 5.10 14.09
N ASP A 176 -9.79 4.59 14.83
CA ASP A 176 -10.38 5.24 16.01
C ASP A 176 -9.74 4.74 17.31
N ASP A 177 -9.49 3.43 17.40
CA ASP A 177 -8.89 2.78 18.56
C ASP A 177 -7.77 1.82 18.12
N PRO A 178 -6.58 2.34 17.81
CA PRO A 178 -5.45 1.51 17.39
C PRO A 178 -4.93 0.59 18.49
N ALA A 179 -5.14 0.93 19.76
CA ALA A 179 -4.67 0.09 20.87
C ALA A 179 -5.41 -1.25 20.92
N GLU A 180 -6.67 -1.27 20.53
CA GLU A 180 -7.48 -2.49 20.51
C GLU A 180 -7.48 -3.16 19.12
N TRP A 181 -7.52 -2.37 18.03
CA TRP A 181 -7.85 -2.88 16.68
C TRP A 181 -6.68 -2.93 15.69
N SER A 182 -5.50 -2.43 16.02
CA SER A 182 -4.33 -2.50 15.14
C SER A 182 -4.02 -3.95 14.76
N GLY A 183 -4.02 -4.23 13.46
CA GLY A 183 -3.76 -5.57 12.91
C GLY A 183 -4.82 -6.62 13.24
N ARG A 184 -6.03 -6.23 13.64
CA ARG A 184 -7.12 -7.15 14.02
C ARG A 184 -8.35 -6.96 13.15
N GLY A 185 -8.81 -8.03 12.57
CA GLY A 185 -10.00 -8.09 11.71
C GLY A 185 -10.07 -9.44 11.00
N GLU A 186 -11.15 -9.66 10.26
CA GLU A 186 -11.29 -10.86 9.43
C GLU A 186 -10.27 -10.83 8.28
N SER A 187 -9.72 -11.97 7.93
CA SER A 187 -8.75 -12.11 6.86
C SER A 187 -9.32 -11.66 5.52
N THR A 188 -8.58 -10.83 4.80
CA THR A 188 -8.93 -10.39 3.45
C THR A 188 -7.82 -10.69 2.47
N ALA A 189 -8.15 -10.82 1.21
CA ALA A 189 -7.18 -11.15 0.17
C ALA A 189 -6.13 -10.04 -0.04
N SER A 190 -6.56 -8.78 -0.02
CA SER A 190 -5.65 -7.65 -0.17
C SER A 190 -4.73 -7.48 1.04
N GLN A 191 -5.24 -7.57 2.27
CA GLN A 191 -4.44 -7.40 3.49
C GLN A 191 -3.48 -8.58 3.69
N THR A 192 -3.92 -9.81 3.42
CA THR A 192 -3.03 -10.98 3.40
C THR A 192 -1.89 -10.79 2.38
N ALA A 193 -2.21 -10.29 1.20
CA ALA A 193 -1.19 -10.03 0.18
C ALA A 193 -0.20 -8.92 0.59
N TRP A 194 -0.65 -7.85 1.26
CA TRP A 194 0.24 -6.79 1.76
C TRP A 194 1.22 -7.33 2.80
N ALA A 195 0.74 -8.14 3.75
CA ALA A 195 1.60 -8.80 4.71
C ALA A 195 2.64 -9.71 4.03
N LEU A 196 2.19 -10.53 3.07
CA LEU A 196 3.08 -11.40 2.29
C LEU A 196 4.12 -10.63 1.48
N LEU A 197 3.79 -9.48 0.89
CA LEU A 197 4.76 -8.65 0.18
C LEU A 197 5.83 -8.09 1.11
N ALA A 198 5.47 -7.71 2.34
CA ALA A 198 6.44 -7.29 3.35
C ALA A 198 7.33 -8.45 3.80
N LEU A 199 6.76 -9.61 4.12
CA LEU A 199 7.52 -10.81 4.52
C LEU A 199 8.46 -11.25 3.40
N HIS A 200 8.00 -11.28 2.15
CA HIS A 200 8.85 -11.60 1.01
C HIS A 200 10.04 -10.64 0.87
N ALA A 201 9.80 -9.33 1.00
CA ALA A 201 10.87 -8.33 0.92
C ALA A 201 11.87 -8.48 2.07
N ALA A 202 11.42 -8.90 3.25
CA ALA A 202 12.26 -9.20 4.40
C ALA A 202 12.93 -10.59 4.34
N GLU A 203 12.81 -11.31 3.20
CA GLU A 203 13.36 -12.65 2.97
C GLU A 203 12.74 -13.76 3.84
N GLU A 204 11.57 -13.50 4.44
CA GLU A 204 10.80 -14.51 5.18
C GLU A 204 9.95 -15.34 4.22
N ARG A 205 10.22 -16.64 4.15
CA ARG A 205 9.55 -17.55 3.20
C ARG A 205 8.83 -18.71 3.86
N GLU A 206 9.10 -18.95 5.13
CA GLU A 206 8.56 -20.07 5.92
C GLU A 206 7.55 -19.59 6.96
N GLY A 207 6.91 -20.50 7.64
CA GLY A 207 6.04 -20.22 8.78
C GLY A 207 4.84 -19.35 8.44
N ALA A 208 4.85 -18.08 8.84
CA ALA A 208 3.73 -17.17 8.59
C ALA A 208 3.50 -16.94 7.09
N ALA A 209 4.56 -16.85 6.30
CA ALA A 209 4.46 -16.68 4.86
C ALA A 209 3.80 -17.90 4.18
N GLU A 210 4.20 -19.12 4.54
CA GLU A 210 3.60 -20.36 4.02
C GLU A 210 2.10 -20.44 4.33
N ARG A 211 1.70 -20.12 5.57
CA ARG A 211 0.27 -20.11 5.94
C ARG A 211 -0.53 -19.09 5.16
N GLY A 212 0.02 -17.88 4.96
CA GLY A 212 -0.63 -16.84 4.17
C GLY A 212 -0.79 -17.20 2.70
N LEU A 213 0.22 -17.84 2.11
CA LEU A 213 0.15 -18.36 0.74
C LEU A 213 -0.91 -19.46 0.62
N ALA A 214 -0.96 -20.37 1.60
CA ALA A 214 -1.98 -21.43 1.65
C ALA A 214 -3.39 -20.80 1.75
N TRP A 215 -3.59 -19.82 2.63
CA TRP A 215 -4.85 -19.12 2.76
C TRP A 215 -5.30 -18.46 1.45
N LEU A 216 -4.42 -17.77 0.72
CA LEU A 216 -4.74 -17.22 -0.58
C LEU A 216 -5.14 -18.28 -1.60
N ALA A 217 -4.44 -19.44 -1.61
CA ALA A 217 -4.75 -20.51 -2.53
C ALA A 217 -6.08 -21.19 -2.21
N GLU A 218 -6.38 -21.43 -0.93
CA GLU A 218 -7.58 -22.12 -0.45
C GLU A 218 -8.84 -21.25 -0.57
N THR A 219 -8.71 -19.92 -0.48
CA THR A 219 -9.84 -18.97 -0.56
C THR A 219 -10.07 -18.43 -1.97
N GLN A 220 -9.22 -18.80 -2.94
CA GLN A 220 -9.40 -18.40 -4.32
C GLN A 220 -10.66 -19.04 -4.91
N LEU A 221 -11.52 -18.22 -5.51
CA LEU A 221 -12.74 -18.67 -6.16
C LEU A 221 -12.43 -19.37 -7.49
N GLU A 222 -13.36 -20.20 -7.98
CA GLU A 222 -13.22 -20.93 -9.26
C GLU A 222 -12.92 -20.01 -10.47
N ASN A 223 -13.39 -18.76 -10.42
CA ASN A 223 -13.12 -17.76 -11.46
C ASN A 223 -11.75 -17.08 -11.33
N GLY A 224 -10.92 -17.52 -10.38
CA GLY A 224 -9.56 -16.99 -10.14
C GLY A 224 -9.50 -15.70 -9.32
N THR A 225 -10.63 -15.21 -8.82
CA THR A 225 -10.70 -14.01 -7.96
C THR A 225 -10.81 -14.38 -6.48
N TRP A 226 -10.94 -13.38 -5.61
CA TRP A 226 -11.25 -13.55 -4.19
C TRP A 226 -12.50 -12.76 -3.82
N ASP A 227 -13.26 -13.26 -2.85
CA ASP A 227 -14.30 -12.46 -2.21
C ASP A 227 -13.68 -11.57 -1.13
N GLU A 228 -14.06 -10.31 -1.12
CA GLU A 228 -13.59 -9.33 -0.15
C GLU A 228 -14.69 -8.29 0.08
N PRO A 229 -15.64 -8.57 0.98
CA PRO A 229 -16.76 -7.68 1.25
C PRO A 229 -16.37 -6.46 2.11
N TRP A 230 -15.26 -6.54 2.83
CA TRP A 230 -14.81 -5.52 3.78
C TRP A 230 -14.16 -4.33 3.07
N TYR A 231 -14.26 -3.16 3.70
CA TYR A 231 -13.49 -2.01 3.28
C TYR A 231 -12.00 -2.22 3.60
N THR A 232 -11.14 -1.95 2.65
CA THR A 232 -9.68 -2.05 2.80
C THR A 232 -8.97 -0.76 2.40
N GLY A 233 -9.72 0.29 2.13
CA GLY A 233 -9.22 1.62 1.81
C GLY A 233 -10.04 2.72 2.46
N THR A 234 -9.48 3.91 2.50
CA THR A 234 -10.14 5.09 3.02
C THR A 234 -9.82 6.32 2.19
N GLY A 235 -10.80 7.23 2.05
CA GLY A 235 -10.57 8.58 1.58
C GLY A 235 -10.23 9.52 2.73
N PHE A 236 -10.89 9.33 3.88
CA PHE A 236 -10.66 10.10 5.11
C PHE A 236 -10.74 9.15 6.30
N PRO A 237 -9.60 8.88 6.98
CA PRO A 237 -9.56 8.01 8.15
C PRO A 237 -10.57 8.44 9.23
N GLY A 238 -11.38 7.48 9.70
CA GLY A 238 -12.45 7.74 10.65
C GLY A 238 -13.81 8.13 10.04
N ASP A 239 -13.86 8.60 8.78
CA ASP A 239 -15.07 9.17 8.20
C ASP A 239 -15.55 8.50 6.91
N PHE A 240 -14.63 8.12 6.03
CA PHE A 240 -15.00 7.65 4.69
C PHE A 240 -14.16 6.46 4.25
N TYR A 241 -14.80 5.30 4.08
CA TYR A 241 -14.18 4.04 3.73
C TYR A 241 -14.54 3.59 2.32
N ILE A 242 -13.61 2.88 1.66
CA ILE A 242 -13.73 2.47 0.27
C ILE A 242 -13.37 0.99 0.14
N ASN A 243 -14.21 0.22 -0.57
CA ASN A 243 -13.85 -1.09 -1.08
C ASN A 243 -13.30 -0.93 -2.50
N TYR A 244 -11.99 -0.99 -2.65
CA TYR A 244 -11.33 -0.97 -3.95
C TYR A 244 -11.35 -2.37 -4.57
N HIS A 245 -12.31 -2.64 -5.44
CA HIS A 245 -12.50 -3.96 -6.06
C HIS A 245 -11.25 -4.54 -6.74
N LEU A 246 -10.33 -3.72 -7.20
CA LEU A 246 -9.09 -4.18 -7.82
C LEU A 246 -8.05 -4.66 -6.80
N TYR A 247 -8.13 -4.26 -5.54
CA TYR A 247 -7.15 -4.64 -4.52
C TYR A 247 -7.10 -6.15 -4.34
N ARG A 248 -8.25 -6.80 -4.19
CA ARG A 248 -8.39 -8.25 -4.08
C ARG A 248 -7.92 -9.05 -5.31
N LEU A 249 -7.64 -8.39 -6.42
CA LEU A 249 -7.13 -9.02 -7.64
C LEU A 249 -5.64 -8.75 -7.82
N ILE A 250 -5.23 -7.48 -7.71
CA ILE A 250 -3.86 -7.05 -8.02
C ILE A 250 -2.88 -7.53 -6.96
N PHE A 251 -3.19 -7.33 -5.67
CA PHE A 251 -2.23 -7.62 -4.61
C PHE A 251 -2.02 -9.12 -4.38
N PRO A 252 -3.05 -9.99 -4.33
CA PRO A 252 -2.85 -11.43 -4.23
C PRO A 252 -2.03 -12.01 -5.38
N VAL A 253 -2.37 -11.64 -6.62
CA VAL A 253 -1.60 -12.10 -7.79
C VAL A 253 -0.15 -11.60 -7.74
N THR A 254 0.07 -10.36 -7.28
CA THR A 254 1.43 -9.82 -7.13
C THR A 254 2.22 -10.57 -6.06
N ALA A 255 1.61 -10.84 -4.90
CA ALA A 255 2.24 -11.60 -3.83
C ALA A 255 2.60 -13.02 -4.29
N LEU A 256 1.64 -13.76 -4.83
CA LEU A 256 1.86 -15.11 -5.35
C LEU A 256 2.98 -15.15 -6.42
N ALA A 257 3.00 -14.17 -7.34
CA ALA A 257 4.04 -14.07 -8.37
C ALA A 257 5.44 -13.79 -7.81
N ARG A 258 5.56 -13.12 -6.65
CA ARG A 258 6.84 -12.89 -5.98
C ARG A 258 7.39 -14.17 -5.33
N TYR A 259 6.52 -14.95 -4.69
CA TYR A 259 6.92 -16.22 -4.06
C TYR A 259 7.16 -17.36 -5.06
N ALA A 260 6.59 -17.29 -6.27
CA ALA A 260 6.81 -18.28 -7.33
C ALA A 260 8.20 -18.19 -8.01
N ARG A 261 8.99 -17.20 -7.68
CA ARG A 261 10.36 -16.97 -8.20
C ARG A 261 11.41 -17.42 -7.21
#